data_8f17b3cf27f79b403edab6d848be9669
#
_entry.id   8f17b3cf27f79b403edab6d848be9669
#
_cell.length_a   1.000
_cell.length_b   1.000
_cell.length_c   1.000
_cell.angle_alpha   90.00
_cell.angle_beta   90.00
_cell.angle_gamma   90.00
#
_symmetry.space_group_name_H-M   'P 1'
#
loop_
_entity.id
_entity.type
_entity.pdbx_description
1 polymer ?
#
loop_
_entity_poly.entity_id
_entity_poly.type
_entity_poly.pdbx_seq_one_letter_code
_entity_poly.pdbx_strand_id
1 'polypeptide(L)'
;TVTFEDSLPIGLKVTPEKRFIGFDAHKQVLATDVQMVLLVAPPHWRAQHFQAAVEAGKHVFMEKPGGVDPKGIRSLIQTSELAKQKGLSVVAGTQRRHSKKYQEIIRRIHDGQIGRIVSAQAYWNGGDMLGYWKWWDKGSLSDMEWQCRSWPWFTWTSGDHIVEQHVHNLDVINWALEGHPEQCMGMG
;
A
#
# COMPACT_ATOMS: atom_id res chain seq x y z
N THR A 1 7.86 14.71 -24.24
CA THR A 1 7.60 13.31 -23.80
C THR A 1 8.79 12.91 -22.95
N VAL A 2 8.60 12.87 -21.61
CA VAL A 2 9.65 12.33 -20.73
C VAL A 2 9.64 10.83 -20.92
N THR A 3 10.74 10.24 -21.37
CA THR A 3 10.87 8.79 -21.50
C THR A 3 11.15 8.17 -20.12
N PHE A 4 10.85 6.89 -19.95
CA PHE A 4 11.15 6.18 -18.70
C PHE A 4 12.65 6.24 -18.37
N GLU A 5 13.52 6.32 -19.38
CA GLU A 5 14.97 6.39 -19.24
C GLU A 5 15.43 7.71 -18.62
N ASP A 6 14.76 8.84 -18.94
CA ASP A 6 15.09 10.16 -18.41
C ASP A 6 14.77 10.32 -16.92
N SER A 7 13.94 9.41 -16.37
CA SER A 7 13.50 9.43 -14.96
C SER A 7 14.25 8.46 -14.05
N LEU A 8 15.15 7.63 -14.57
CA LEU A 8 15.88 6.66 -13.77
C LEU A 8 17.02 7.32 -12.99
N PRO A 9 17.19 7.00 -11.70
CA PRO A 9 18.33 7.43 -10.93
C PRO A 9 19.65 6.98 -11.56
N ILE A 10 20.71 7.80 -11.44
CA ILE A 10 22.05 7.45 -11.90
C ILE A 10 22.48 6.14 -11.21
N GLY A 11 22.83 5.13 -12.01
CA GLY A 11 23.27 3.80 -11.53
C GLY A 11 22.20 2.71 -11.56
N LEU A 12 20.96 3.02 -11.92
CA LEU A 12 19.93 1.99 -12.11
C LEU A 12 20.18 1.25 -13.45
N LYS A 13 20.41 -0.06 -13.35
CA LYS A 13 20.73 -0.92 -14.52
C LYS A 13 19.56 -1.85 -14.84
N VAL A 14 18.42 -1.30 -15.27
CA VAL A 14 17.29 -2.09 -15.77
C VAL A 14 17.30 -2.06 -17.30
N THR A 15 17.74 -3.14 -17.90
CA THR A 15 17.76 -3.26 -19.37
C THR A 15 16.33 -3.41 -19.93
N PRO A 16 16.09 -3.08 -21.20
CA PRO A 16 14.76 -3.19 -21.80
C PRO A 16 14.12 -4.58 -21.64
N GLU A 17 14.93 -5.64 -21.67
CA GLU A 17 14.48 -7.04 -21.55
C GLU A 17 13.96 -7.39 -20.16
N LYS A 18 14.28 -6.55 -19.14
CA LYS A 18 13.80 -6.68 -17.77
C LYS A 18 12.66 -5.72 -17.43
N ARG A 19 12.06 -5.08 -18.43
CA ARG A 19 10.92 -4.17 -18.31
C ARG A 19 9.64 -4.87 -18.75
N PHE A 20 8.88 -5.34 -17.80
CA PHE A 20 7.66 -6.10 -18.05
C PHE A 20 6.43 -5.20 -17.92
N ILE A 21 5.48 -5.32 -18.83
CA ILE A 21 4.27 -4.50 -18.91
C ILE A 21 3.04 -5.39 -18.94
N GLY A 22 1.94 -4.90 -18.40
CA GLY A 22 0.64 -5.57 -18.37
C GLY A 22 0.33 -6.29 -17.06
N PHE A 23 -0.83 -6.90 -17.00
CA PHE A 23 -1.33 -7.51 -15.75
C PHE A 23 -0.50 -8.71 -15.28
N ASP A 24 0.20 -9.37 -16.16
CA ASP A 24 1.09 -10.51 -15.85
C ASP A 24 2.55 -10.11 -15.62
N ALA A 25 2.88 -8.81 -15.67
CA ALA A 25 4.24 -8.31 -15.47
C ALA A 25 4.86 -8.78 -14.15
N HIS A 26 4.07 -8.83 -13.07
CA HIS A 26 4.52 -9.30 -11.76
C HIS A 26 5.04 -10.75 -11.81
N LYS A 27 4.43 -11.65 -12.60
CA LYS A 27 4.88 -13.04 -12.75
C LYS A 27 6.27 -13.10 -13.39
N GLN A 28 6.49 -12.26 -14.39
CA GLN A 28 7.79 -12.18 -15.08
C GLN A 28 8.88 -11.61 -14.17
N VAL A 29 8.57 -10.58 -13.37
CA VAL A 29 9.50 -10.06 -12.35
C VAL A 29 9.85 -11.15 -11.33
N LEU A 30 8.86 -11.89 -10.83
CA LEU A 30 9.06 -12.94 -9.84
C LEU A 30 9.85 -14.15 -10.37
N ALA A 31 9.83 -14.37 -11.68
CA ALA A 31 10.63 -15.41 -12.35
C ALA A 31 12.12 -15.02 -12.51
N THR A 32 12.49 -13.78 -12.19
CA THR A 32 13.88 -13.35 -12.19
C THR A 32 14.61 -13.72 -10.89
N ASP A 33 15.91 -13.48 -10.84
CA ASP A 33 16.80 -13.75 -9.70
C ASP A 33 16.72 -12.73 -8.55
N VAL A 34 15.76 -11.79 -8.58
CA VAL A 34 15.58 -10.81 -7.50
C VAL A 34 15.24 -11.49 -6.18
N GLN A 35 15.83 -11.03 -5.08
CA GLN A 35 15.58 -11.55 -3.74
C GLN A 35 14.44 -10.79 -3.03
N MET A 36 14.23 -9.54 -3.41
CA MET A 36 13.22 -8.66 -2.81
C MET A 36 12.45 -7.92 -3.90
N VAL A 37 11.16 -7.71 -3.65
CA VAL A 37 10.29 -6.93 -4.53
C VAL A 37 9.63 -5.77 -3.78
N LEU A 38 9.43 -4.68 -4.50
CA LEU A 38 8.67 -3.51 -4.04
C LEU A 38 7.30 -3.51 -4.72
N LEU A 39 6.24 -3.68 -3.94
CA LEU A 39 4.87 -3.69 -4.44
C LEU A 39 4.27 -2.28 -4.31
N VAL A 40 4.35 -1.51 -5.37
CA VAL A 40 3.90 -0.10 -5.43
C VAL A 40 2.78 0.14 -6.46
N ALA A 41 2.28 -0.92 -7.09
CA ALA A 41 1.10 -0.86 -7.95
C ALA A 41 -0.15 -0.41 -7.17
N PRO A 42 -1.23 0.04 -7.82
CA PRO A 42 -2.48 0.39 -7.15
C PRO A 42 -2.99 -0.72 -6.22
N PRO A 43 -3.66 -0.38 -5.11
CA PRO A 43 -3.89 -1.32 -4.01
C PRO A 43 -4.79 -2.51 -4.33
N HIS A 44 -5.62 -2.44 -5.36
CA HIS A 44 -6.45 -3.56 -5.79
C HIS A 44 -5.64 -4.85 -6.04
N TRP A 45 -4.47 -4.72 -6.66
CA TRP A 45 -3.61 -5.87 -6.99
C TRP A 45 -2.67 -6.29 -5.86
N ARG A 46 -2.61 -5.53 -4.77
CA ARG A 46 -1.63 -5.70 -3.69
C ARG A 46 -1.65 -7.09 -3.09
N ALA A 47 -2.82 -7.58 -2.69
CA ALA A 47 -2.94 -8.89 -2.06
C ALA A 47 -2.51 -10.02 -3.00
N GLN A 48 -2.90 -9.97 -4.28
CA GLN A 48 -2.50 -10.95 -5.29
C GLN A 48 -0.99 -10.93 -5.54
N HIS A 49 -0.41 -9.74 -5.72
CA HIS A 49 1.04 -9.61 -5.96
C HIS A 49 1.84 -10.04 -4.72
N PHE A 50 1.35 -9.73 -3.53
CA PHE A 50 1.98 -10.14 -2.28
C PHE A 50 1.98 -11.65 -2.12
N GLN A 51 0.85 -12.30 -2.35
CA GLN A 51 0.76 -13.76 -2.32
C GLN A 51 1.75 -14.38 -3.30
N ALA A 52 1.74 -13.96 -4.56
CA ALA A 52 2.65 -14.47 -5.57
C ALA A 52 4.14 -14.27 -5.19
N ALA A 53 4.50 -13.13 -4.60
CA ALA A 53 5.86 -12.85 -4.16
C ALA A 53 6.30 -13.77 -3.02
N VAL A 54 5.45 -13.99 -2.02
CA VAL A 54 5.72 -14.89 -0.88
C VAL A 54 5.79 -16.35 -1.34
N GLU A 55 4.91 -16.79 -2.23
CA GLU A 55 4.96 -18.13 -2.82
C GLU A 55 6.28 -18.35 -3.57
N ALA A 56 6.75 -17.34 -4.31
CA ALA A 56 8.04 -17.33 -5.00
C ALA A 56 9.27 -17.14 -4.09
N GLY A 57 9.09 -17.07 -2.77
CA GLY A 57 10.19 -16.97 -1.80
C GLY A 57 10.89 -15.61 -1.79
N LYS A 58 10.21 -14.52 -2.17
CA LYS A 58 10.80 -13.17 -2.21
C LYS A 58 10.49 -12.39 -0.93
N HIS A 59 11.46 -11.62 -0.44
CA HIS A 59 11.22 -10.58 0.54
C HIS A 59 10.36 -9.47 -0.06
N VAL A 60 9.55 -8.79 0.74
CA VAL A 60 8.58 -7.82 0.22
C VAL A 60 8.61 -6.51 1.00
N PHE A 61 8.74 -5.42 0.29
CA PHE A 61 8.24 -4.13 0.73
C PHE A 61 6.94 -3.84 -0.03
N MET A 62 5.88 -3.50 0.66
CA MET A 62 4.61 -3.14 0.01
C MET A 62 4.09 -1.80 0.51
N GLU A 63 3.60 -0.97 -0.42
CA GLU A 63 2.95 0.28 -0.07
C GLU A 63 1.59 0.05 0.61
N LYS A 64 1.15 1.04 1.35
CA LYS A 64 -0.21 1.12 1.87
C LYS A 64 -1.20 1.48 0.73
N PRO A 65 -2.49 1.19 0.88
CA PRO A 65 -3.11 0.20 1.75
C PRO A 65 -2.80 -1.23 1.30
N GLY A 66 -2.99 -2.19 2.19
CA GLY A 66 -2.73 -3.61 1.90
C GLY A 66 -3.73 -4.24 0.91
N GLY A 67 -4.91 -3.66 0.79
CA GLY A 67 -5.97 -4.09 -0.11
C GLY A 67 -7.16 -3.16 -0.05
N VAL A 68 -8.15 -3.37 -0.93
CA VAL A 68 -9.31 -2.50 -1.11
C VAL A 68 -10.64 -3.17 -0.70
N ASP A 69 -10.61 -4.45 -0.37
CA ASP A 69 -11.79 -5.24 -0.03
C ASP A 69 -11.48 -6.29 1.05
N PRO A 70 -12.51 -6.82 1.73
CA PRO A 70 -12.33 -7.80 2.81
C PRO A 70 -11.68 -9.12 2.36
N LYS A 71 -11.87 -9.53 1.11
CA LYS A 71 -11.29 -10.76 0.57
C LYS A 71 -9.78 -10.58 0.41
N GLY A 72 -9.35 -9.46 -0.17
CA GLY A 72 -7.94 -9.11 -0.32
C GLY A 72 -7.23 -8.99 1.03
N ILE A 73 -7.86 -8.35 2.01
CA ILE A 73 -7.29 -8.23 3.36
C ILE A 73 -7.15 -9.59 4.05
N ARG A 74 -8.14 -10.49 3.95
CA ARG A 74 -8.01 -11.85 4.49
C ARG A 74 -6.88 -12.63 3.82
N SER A 75 -6.75 -12.53 2.50
CA SER A 75 -5.62 -13.12 1.77
C SER A 75 -4.28 -12.56 2.24
N LEU A 76 -4.20 -11.26 2.45
CA LEU A 76 -2.97 -10.60 2.93
C LEU A 76 -2.58 -11.11 4.33
N ILE A 77 -3.53 -11.25 5.25
CA ILE A 77 -3.28 -11.78 6.59
C ILE A 77 -2.73 -13.22 6.50
N GLN A 78 -3.40 -14.09 5.74
CA GLN A 78 -2.95 -15.48 5.53
C GLN A 78 -1.56 -15.55 4.89
N THR A 79 -1.30 -14.70 3.90
CA THR A 79 0.00 -14.63 3.23
C THR A 79 1.10 -14.12 4.16
N SER A 80 0.78 -13.21 5.09
CA SER A 80 1.73 -12.73 6.09
C SER A 80 2.19 -13.85 7.02
N GLU A 81 1.26 -14.74 7.43
CA GLU A 81 1.63 -15.92 8.23
C GLU A 81 2.50 -16.90 7.43
N LEU A 82 2.19 -17.11 6.15
CA LEU A 82 3.04 -17.91 5.27
C LEU A 82 4.44 -17.30 5.09
N ALA A 83 4.54 -15.98 4.93
CA ALA A 83 5.82 -15.30 4.85
C ALA A 83 6.67 -15.51 6.11
N LYS A 84 6.04 -15.41 7.28
CA LYS A 84 6.68 -15.69 8.58
C LYS A 84 7.19 -17.14 8.66
N GLN A 85 6.38 -18.11 8.25
CA GLN A 85 6.77 -19.53 8.21
C GLN A 85 7.96 -19.78 7.28
N LYS A 86 8.04 -19.04 6.17
CA LYS A 86 9.15 -19.13 5.20
C LYS A 86 10.37 -18.30 5.60
N GLY A 87 10.37 -17.58 6.73
CA GLY A 87 11.45 -16.71 7.15
C GLY A 87 11.66 -15.50 6.25
N LEU A 88 10.62 -15.04 5.54
CA LEU A 88 10.69 -13.89 4.65
C LEU A 88 10.43 -12.60 5.40
N SER A 89 11.20 -11.56 5.08
CA SER A 89 10.99 -10.21 5.59
C SER A 89 9.89 -9.51 4.80
N VAL A 90 8.92 -8.95 5.53
CA VAL A 90 7.82 -8.16 4.95
C VAL A 90 7.73 -6.84 5.68
N VAL A 91 7.70 -5.75 4.94
CA VAL A 91 7.54 -4.38 5.47
C VAL A 91 6.40 -3.68 4.76
N ALA A 92 5.50 -3.07 5.53
CA ALA A 92 4.41 -2.24 5.00
C ALA A 92 4.80 -0.75 5.01
N GLY A 93 4.42 -0.04 3.95
CA GLY A 93 4.70 1.39 3.73
C GLY A 93 3.86 2.34 4.60
N THR A 94 3.62 2.01 5.85
CA THR A 94 2.99 2.88 6.85
C THR A 94 4.02 3.90 7.36
N GLN A 95 4.36 4.89 6.53
CA GLN A 95 5.51 5.79 6.74
C GLN A 95 5.53 6.47 8.12
N ARG A 96 4.39 6.71 8.75
CA ARG A 96 4.34 7.34 10.08
C ARG A 96 4.99 6.46 11.15
N ARG A 97 4.89 5.13 11.04
CA ARG A 97 5.57 4.19 11.94
C ARG A 97 7.09 4.23 11.83
N HIS A 98 7.61 4.72 10.70
CA HIS A 98 9.05 4.90 10.46
C HIS A 98 9.52 6.34 10.70
N SER A 99 8.64 7.26 11.08
CA SER A 99 8.99 8.64 11.43
C SER A 99 9.47 8.75 12.88
N LYS A 100 10.68 9.25 13.08
CA LYS A 100 11.24 9.45 14.44
C LYS A 100 10.34 10.29 15.33
N LYS A 101 9.66 11.32 14.78
CA LYS A 101 8.72 12.15 15.53
C LYS A 101 7.53 11.35 16.05
N TYR A 102 6.91 10.55 15.18
CA TYR A 102 5.79 9.69 15.58
C TYR A 102 6.24 8.62 16.58
N GLN A 103 7.36 7.98 16.35
CA GLN A 103 7.92 6.98 17.27
C GLN A 103 8.14 7.54 18.67
N GLU A 104 8.70 8.76 18.78
CA GLU A 104 8.91 9.40 20.08
C GLU A 104 7.59 9.76 20.76
N ILE A 105 6.60 10.29 20.04
CA ILE A 105 5.28 10.61 20.60
C ILE A 105 4.58 9.34 21.09
N ILE A 106 4.54 8.30 20.27
CA ILE A 106 3.90 7.02 20.63
C ILE A 106 4.60 6.38 21.82
N ARG A 107 5.94 6.41 21.86
CA ARG A 107 6.70 5.93 23.03
C ARG A 107 6.26 6.65 24.31
N ARG A 108 6.11 7.97 24.29
CA ARG A 108 5.63 8.74 25.47
C ARG A 108 4.22 8.37 25.87
N ILE A 109 3.34 8.10 24.90
CA ILE A 109 1.98 7.63 25.16
C ILE A 109 2.03 6.27 25.88
N HIS A 110 2.82 5.33 25.36
CA HIS A 110 2.99 3.99 25.94
C HIS A 110 3.68 4.03 27.31
N ASP A 111 4.58 5.00 27.54
CA ASP A 111 5.18 5.27 28.86
C ASP A 111 4.18 5.87 29.87
N GLY A 112 2.92 6.08 29.48
CA GLY A 112 1.85 6.55 30.37
C GLY A 112 1.83 8.06 30.62
N GLN A 113 2.59 8.88 29.85
CA GLN A 113 2.69 10.34 30.09
C GLN A 113 1.36 11.08 29.93
N ILE A 114 0.40 10.52 29.20
CA ILE A 114 -0.96 11.09 29.06
C ILE A 114 -2.01 10.31 29.85
N GLY A 115 -1.60 9.29 30.61
CA GLY A 115 -2.50 8.38 31.29
C GLY A 115 -3.25 7.44 30.35
N ARG A 116 -4.37 6.88 30.81
CA ARG A 116 -5.17 5.94 30.00
C ARG A 116 -5.90 6.66 28.88
N ILE A 117 -5.75 6.18 27.66
CA ILE A 117 -6.53 6.65 26.52
C ILE A 117 -7.98 6.17 26.69
N VAL A 118 -8.94 7.06 26.65
CA VAL A 118 -10.38 6.76 26.78
C VAL A 118 -11.14 6.90 25.47
N SER A 119 -10.62 7.70 24.55
CA SER A 119 -11.16 7.88 23.19
C SER A 119 -10.08 8.41 22.28
N ALA A 120 -10.26 8.23 20.97
CA ALA A 120 -9.41 8.80 19.96
C ALA A 120 -10.25 9.30 18.78
N GLN A 121 -9.82 10.40 18.18
CA GLN A 121 -10.44 10.96 16.99
C GLN A 121 -9.37 11.24 15.96
N ALA A 122 -9.67 10.97 14.71
CA ALA A 122 -8.79 11.25 13.58
C ALA A 122 -9.58 11.85 12.43
N TYR A 123 -8.97 12.82 11.78
CA TYR A 123 -9.58 13.55 10.67
C TYR A 123 -8.62 13.53 9.48
N TRP A 124 -9.19 13.37 8.30
CA TRP A 124 -8.49 13.60 7.05
C TRP A 124 -9.30 14.61 6.23
N ASN A 125 -9.23 15.86 6.62
CA ASN A 125 -9.94 16.96 5.97
C ASN A 125 -9.09 17.46 4.81
N GLY A 126 -8.91 16.62 3.80
CA GLY A 126 -8.21 16.98 2.59
C GLY A 126 -9.10 17.76 1.64
N GLY A 127 -8.52 18.65 0.88
CA GLY A 127 -9.18 19.27 -0.28
C GLY A 127 -9.18 18.34 -1.48
N ASP A 128 -9.50 18.92 -2.63
CA ASP A 128 -9.53 18.22 -3.91
C ASP A 128 -8.19 17.49 -4.20
N MET A 129 -8.27 16.22 -4.52
CA MET A 129 -7.12 15.41 -4.91
C MET A 129 -6.64 15.69 -6.35
N LEU A 130 -7.38 16.45 -7.15
CA LEU A 130 -7.04 16.76 -8.54
C LEU A 130 -5.66 17.42 -8.68
N GLY A 131 -5.20 18.16 -7.66
CA GLY A 131 -3.86 18.74 -7.61
C GLY A 131 -2.73 17.70 -7.46
N TYR A 132 -3.02 16.51 -6.95
CA TYR A 132 -2.05 15.44 -6.69
C TYR A 132 -2.17 14.27 -7.65
N TRP A 133 -3.39 13.94 -8.07
CA TRP A 133 -3.68 12.77 -8.88
C TRP A 133 -4.27 13.18 -10.21
N LYS A 134 -3.58 12.84 -11.29
CA LYS A 134 -4.02 13.16 -12.62
C LYS A 134 -5.28 12.37 -12.97
N TRP A 135 -6.35 13.08 -13.32
CA TRP A 135 -7.46 12.49 -14.05
C TRP A 135 -7.05 12.32 -15.52
N TRP A 136 -7.09 11.10 -15.98
CA TRP A 136 -6.80 10.82 -17.39
C TRP A 136 -8.07 10.98 -18.21
N ASP A 137 -7.99 11.80 -19.26
CA ASP A 137 -9.04 11.78 -20.27
C ASP A 137 -9.08 10.40 -20.91
N LYS A 138 -10.28 9.81 -20.99
CA LYS A 138 -10.47 8.48 -21.56
C LYS A 138 -10.03 8.42 -23.02
N GLY A 139 -10.38 9.42 -23.84
CA GLY A 139 -10.05 9.45 -25.26
C GLY A 139 -10.29 8.09 -25.94
N SER A 140 -9.25 7.54 -26.56
CA SER A 140 -9.27 6.24 -27.22
C SER A 140 -8.92 5.05 -26.31
N LEU A 141 -8.69 5.27 -25.00
CA LEU A 141 -8.37 4.20 -24.07
C LEU A 141 -9.57 3.26 -23.89
N SER A 142 -9.28 1.98 -23.69
CA SER A 142 -10.32 1.04 -23.25
C SER A 142 -10.80 1.43 -21.82
N ASP A 143 -12.00 0.98 -21.44
CA ASP A 143 -12.54 1.25 -20.10
C ASP A 143 -11.59 0.77 -19.00
N MET A 144 -11.05 -0.41 -19.15
CA MET A 144 -10.12 -1.00 -18.19
C MET A 144 -8.83 -0.19 -18.09
N GLU A 145 -8.22 0.17 -19.21
CA GLU A 145 -6.99 0.96 -19.21
C GLU A 145 -7.20 2.34 -18.61
N TRP A 146 -8.30 3.00 -18.96
CA TRP A 146 -8.66 4.29 -18.39
C TRP A 146 -8.85 4.23 -16.87
N GLN A 147 -9.59 3.24 -16.38
CA GLN A 147 -9.79 3.06 -14.94
C GLN A 147 -8.49 2.73 -14.22
N CYS A 148 -7.63 1.90 -14.78
CA CYS A 148 -6.31 1.60 -14.21
C CYS A 148 -5.40 2.84 -14.15
N ARG A 149 -5.43 3.71 -15.17
CA ARG A 149 -4.66 4.96 -15.19
C ARG A 149 -5.20 6.00 -14.23
N SER A 150 -6.54 6.05 -14.07
CA SER A 150 -7.25 6.94 -13.15
C SER A 150 -7.61 6.23 -11.83
N TRP A 151 -6.85 5.25 -11.43
CA TRP A 151 -7.14 4.32 -10.33
C TRP A 151 -7.59 4.98 -9.01
N PRO A 152 -7.10 6.15 -8.59
CA PRO A 152 -7.54 6.77 -7.33
C PRO A 152 -9.02 7.16 -7.32
N TRP A 153 -9.60 7.32 -8.51
CA TRP A 153 -10.98 7.78 -8.71
C TRP A 153 -12.02 6.66 -8.78
N PHE A 154 -11.56 5.42 -8.76
CA PHE A 154 -12.44 4.25 -8.81
C PHE A 154 -12.33 3.44 -7.53
N THR A 155 -13.45 3.28 -6.83
CA THR A 155 -13.51 2.58 -5.54
C THR A 155 -12.95 1.16 -5.62
N TRP A 156 -13.18 0.43 -6.71
CA TRP A 156 -12.68 -0.93 -6.87
C TRP A 156 -11.14 -1.02 -6.97
N THR A 157 -10.48 0.04 -7.40
CA THR A 157 -9.00 0.09 -7.49
C THR A 157 -8.35 0.75 -6.28
N SER A 158 -9.01 1.74 -5.65
CA SER A 158 -8.45 2.54 -4.55
C SER A 158 -8.97 2.15 -3.16
N GLY A 159 -10.19 1.61 -3.07
CA GLY A 159 -10.90 1.43 -1.81
C GLY A 159 -11.49 2.70 -1.25
N ASP A 160 -11.51 3.78 -2.04
CA ASP A 160 -11.98 5.12 -1.69
C ASP A 160 -11.16 5.80 -0.59
N HIS A 161 -11.58 6.99 -0.20
CA HIS A 161 -10.90 7.87 0.74
C HIS A 161 -10.53 7.19 2.07
N ILE A 162 -11.45 6.41 2.64
CA ILE A 162 -11.24 5.74 3.93
C ILE A 162 -10.04 4.78 3.88
N VAL A 163 -9.91 4.04 2.78
CA VAL A 163 -8.88 3.02 2.59
C VAL A 163 -7.57 3.64 2.09
N GLU A 164 -7.66 4.59 1.14
CA GLU A 164 -6.45 5.14 0.49
C GLU A 164 -5.76 6.22 1.33
N GLN A 165 -6.51 7.07 2.00
CA GLN A 165 -5.96 8.22 2.73
C GLN A 165 -6.14 8.12 4.24
N HIS A 166 -7.36 7.92 4.71
CA HIS A 166 -7.66 7.91 6.15
C HIS A 166 -6.99 6.77 6.90
N VAL A 167 -6.65 5.68 6.21
CA VAL A 167 -5.88 4.55 6.76
C VAL A 167 -4.64 4.99 7.52
N HIS A 168 -3.98 6.07 7.09
CA HIS A 168 -2.83 6.62 7.80
C HIS A 168 -3.15 7.05 9.24
N ASN A 169 -4.30 7.66 9.44
CA ASN A 169 -4.73 8.15 10.76
C ASN A 169 -5.28 7.01 11.61
N LEU A 170 -6.02 6.07 11.00
CA LEU A 170 -6.50 4.86 11.68
C LEU A 170 -5.33 4.00 12.16
N ASP A 171 -4.28 3.87 11.35
CA ASP A 171 -3.07 3.15 11.74
C ASP A 171 -2.38 3.78 12.96
N VAL A 172 -2.33 5.11 13.05
CA VAL A 172 -1.76 5.81 14.22
C VAL A 172 -2.60 5.58 15.46
N ILE A 173 -3.94 5.57 15.35
CA ILE A 173 -4.83 5.26 16.47
C ILE A 173 -4.59 3.83 16.97
N ASN A 174 -4.58 2.86 16.04
CA ASN A 174 -4.30 1.46 16.37
C ASN A 174 -2.92 1.29 17.03
N TRP A 175 -1.93 2.04 16.58
CA TRP A 175 -0.60 2.03 17.17
C TRP A 175 -0.58 2.60 18.58
N ALA A 176 -1.26 3.74 18.82
CA ALA A 176 -1.34 4.35 20.13
C ALA A 176 -2.10 3.48 21.14
N LEU A 177 -3.12 2.74 20.69
CA LEU A 177 -3.94 1.84 21.50
C LEU A 177 -3.35 0.43 21.63
N GLU A 178 -2.28 0.11 20.91
CA GLU A 178 -1.69 -1.24 20.81
C GLU A 178 -2.70 -2.33 20.42
N GLY A 179 -3.68 -1.95 19.59
CA GLY A 179 -4.76 -2.86 19.20
C GLY A 179 -5.56 -2.35 18.00
N HIS A 180 -6.64 -3.05 17.72
CA HIS A 180 -7.58 -2.69 16.67
C HIS A 180 -9.01 -2.75 17.22
N PRO A 181 -9.98 -2.04 16.61
CA PRO A 181 -11.37 -2.07 17.04
C PRO A 181 -11.98 -3.48 16.86
N GLU A 182 -12.81 -3.89 17.82
CA GLU A 182 -13.59 -5.13 17.75
C GLU A 182 -14.79 -4.98 16.80
N GLN A 183 -15.33 -3.77 16.69
CA GLN A 183 -16.47 -3.45 15.85
C GLN A 183 -16.25 -2.12 15.15
N CYS A 184 -16.79 -1.98 13.96
CA CYS A 184 -16.82 -0.72 13.24
C CYS A 184 -18.18 -0.49 12.60
N MET A 185 -18.56 0.78 12.48
CA MET A 185 -19.74 1.24 11.75
C MET A 185 -19.28 2.36 10.82
N GLY A 186 -19.74 2.32 9.57
CA GLY A 186 -19.46 3.33 8.58
C GLY A 186 -20.75 3.96 8.06
N MET A 187 -20.67 5.23 7.67
CA MET A 187 -21.70 5.97 6.99
C MET A 187 -21.02 6.83 5.92
N GLY A 188 -21.55 6.84 4.68
CA GLY A 188 -21.02 7.61 3.58
C GLY A 188 -22.13 8.09 2.66
#